data_39a66ec5c2487e081933e18635417c88
#
_entry.id   39a66ec5c2487e081933e18635417c88
#
_cell.length_a   1.000
_cell.length_b   1.000
_cell.length_c   1.000
_cell.angle_alpha   90.00
_cell.angle_beta   90.00
_cell.angle_gamma   90.00
#
_symmetry.space_group_name_H-M   'P 1'
#
loop_
_entity.id
_entity.type
_entity.pdbx_description
1 polymer ?
#
loop_
_entity_poly.entity_id
_entity_poly.type
_entity_poly.pdbx_seq_one_letter_code
_entity_poly.pdbx_strand_id
1 'polypeptide(L)'
;MKQWQTPRPVRAAFFDADGTLLSFATHEVPASTCVALRALREAGVRCFLCTGRSPSLLDDVPLELFDACLTMSGQYCYAGDEVFLSNPIDRDDMRQVVAQVSEGRYEVLFMEPSDSFLSGHSILADRALEAANMHVRVEPVKRALDRDIYQLNVFLPPEGMDVIESVVHNMKFTRWSPNFADAMPANGGKAAGVEAALARYGIAPDEAIAFGDGGNDAEMFAAVGTSIAMGNAAAAVKELTTYVTDSVDDDGIYNACVRLGPIA
;
A
#
# COMPACT_ATOMS: atom_id res chain seq x y z
N MET A 1 25.13 9.83 -16.17
CA MET A 1 24.21 10.13 -15.06
C MET A 1 24.97 9.99 -13.74
N LYS A 2 24.69 10.85 -12.74
CA LYS A 2 25.32 10.72 -11.42
C LYS A 2 24.78 9.45 -10.75
N GLN A 3 25.67 8.56 -10.33
CA GLN A 3 25.30 7.32 -9.64
C GLN A 3 24.75 7.65 -8.25
N TRP A 4 23.65 7.01 -7.86
CA TRP A 4 23.09 7.12 -6.53
C TRP A 4 23.85 6.20 -5.56
N GLN A 5 23.84 6.52 -4.28
CA GLN A 5 24.53 5.76 -3.27
C GLN A 5 23.55 5.26 -2.22
N THR A 6 23.70 4.03 -1.80
CA THR A 6 22.99 3.44 -0.68
C THR A 6 23.93 3.25 0.50
N PRO A 7 23.45 3.28 1.75
CA PRO A 7 24.29 3.08 2.94
C PRO A 7 25.05 1.74 2.92
N ARG A 8 24.40 0.71 2.38
CA ARG A 8 24.96 -0.66 2.20
C ARG A 8 24.50 -1.24 0.87
N PRO A 9 25.09 -2.37 0.43
CA PRO A 9 24.57 -3.12 -0.71
C PRO A 9 23.08 -3.47 -0.52
N VAL A 10 22.28 -3.22 -1.54
CA VAL A 10 20.83 -3.45 -1.50
C VAL A 10 20.56 -4.96 -1.49
N ARG A 11 19.73 -5.41 -0.54
CA ARG A 11 19.25 -6.80 -0.41
C ARG A 11 17.72 -6.91 -0.47
N ALA A 12 17.02 -5.79 -0.26
CA ALA A 12 15.56 -5.72 -0.32
C ALA A 12 15.11 -4.47 -1.07
N ALA A 13 14.05 -4.60 -1.85
CA ALA A 13 13.38 -3.49 -2.51
C ALA A 13 11.86 -3.61 -2.29
N PHE A 14 11.25 -2.56 -1.75
CA PHE A 14 9.84 -2.46 -1.48
C PHE A 14 9.18 -1.53 -2.51
N PHE A 15 8.03 -1.92 -3.01
CA PHE A 15 7.33 -1.18 -4.06
C PHE A 15 5.87 -0.98 -3.66
N ASP A 16 5.42 0.26 -3.67
CA ASP A 16 3.99 0.54 -3.69
C ASP A 16 3.37 0.11 -5.02
N ALA A 17 2.04 -0.03 -5.08
CA ALA A 17 1.33 -0.45 -6.27
C ALA A 17 0.90 0.74 -7.15
N ASP A 18 -0.07 1.51 -6.69
CA ASP A 18 -0.77 2.53 -7.47
C ASP A 18 0.08 3.79 -7.68
N GLY A 19 0.39 4.15 -8.92
CA GLY A 19 1.28 5.29 -9.22
C GLY A 19 2.77 4.98 -9.08
N THR A 20 3.13 3.77 -8.65
CA THR A 20 4.52 3.30 -8.52
C THR A 20 4.81 2.13 -9.45
N LEU A 21 4.16 0.98 -9.25
CA LEU A 21 4.20 -0.16 -10.17
C LEU A 21 3.18 -0.01 -11.31
N LEU A 22 1.97 0.41 -10.96
CA LEU A 22 0.83 0.56 -11.87
C LEU A 22 0.67 2.02 -12.30
N SER A 23 0.58 2.25 -13.60
CA SER A 23 0.25 3.56 -14.16
C SER A 23 -1.22 3.90 -13.90
N PHE A 24 -1.51 5.11 -13.44
CA PHE A 24 -2.88 5.62 -13.38
C PHE A 24 -3.50 5.88 -14.76
N ALA A 25 -2.69 6.01 -15.81
CA ALA A 25 -3.15 6.26 -17.17
C ALA A 25 -3.54 4.99 -17.91
N THR A 26 -2.77 3.90 -17.72
CA THR A 26 -2.95 2.64 -18.46
C THR A 26 -3.51 1.52 -17.60
N HIS A 27 -3.44 1.63 -16.27
CA HIS A 27 -3.75 0.57 -15.29
C HIS A 27 -2.92 -0.70 -15.49
N GLU A 28 -1.72 -0.55 -16.05
CA GLU A 28 -0.79 -1.65 -16.33
C GLU A 28 0.57 -1.37 -15.70
N VAL A 29 1.31 -2.44 -15.41
CA VAL A 29 2.72 -2.36 -15.00
C VAL A 29 3.58 -2.17 -16.25
N PRO A 30 4.38 -1.09 -16.37
CA PRO A 30 5.26 -0.88 -17.51
C PRO A 30 6.22 -2.06 -17.74
N ALA A 31 6.48 -2.41 -19.00
CA ALA A 31 7.39 -3.51 -19.33
C ALA A 31 8.80 -3.33 -18.76
N SER A 32 9.29 -2.09 -18.71
CA SER A 32 10.58 -1.72 -18.10
C SER A 32 10.62 -2.02 -16.60
N THR A 33 9.52 -1.81 -15.88
CA THR A 33 9.39 -2.17 -14.46
C THR A 33 9.53 -3.68 -14.26
N CYS A 34 8.88 -4.50 -15.10
CA CYS A 34 9.04 -5.95 -15.06
C CYS A 34 10.49 -6.38 -15.35
N VAL A 35 11.18 -5.71 -16.26
CA VAL A 35 12.62 -5.94 -16.54
C VAL A 35 13.45 -5.61 -15.30
N ALA A 36 13.19 -4.46 -14.66
CA ALA A 36 13.91 -4.03 -13.46
C ALA A 36 13.72 -5.02 -12.30
N LEU A 37 12.48 -5.47 -12.04
CA LEU A 37 12.20 -6.45 -10.99
C LEU A 37 12.92 -7.78 -11.22
N ARG A 38 12.94 -8.29 -12.45
CA ARG A 38 13.69 -9.52 -12.78
C ARG A 38 15.19 -9.33 -12.55
N ALA A 39 15.76 -8.23 -13.00
CA ALA A 39 17.19 -7.94 -12.85
C ALA A 39 17.58 -7.75 -11.38
N LEU A 40 16.76 -7.11 -10.55
CA LEU A 40 16.95 -7.04 -9.09
C LEU A 40 17.01 -8.44 -8.48
N ARG A 41 16.08 -9.33 -8.82
CA ARG A 41 16.02 -10.70 -8.33
C ARG A 41 17.23 -11.54 -8.78
N GLU A 42 17.65 -11.39 -10.03
CA GLU A 42 18.87 -12.02 -10.57
C GLU A 42 20.14 -11.54 -9.83
N ALA A 43 20.17 -10.29 -9.40
CA ALA A 43 21.22 -9.73 -8.55
C ALA A 43 21.13 -10.16 -7.07
N GLY A 44 20.14 -10.98 -6.70
CA GLY A 44 19.91 -11.47 -5.34
C GLY A 44 19.16 -10.51 -4.43
N VAL A 45 18.58 -9.44 -4.97
CA VAL A 45 17.73 -8.51 -4.23
C VAL A 45 16.31 -9.09 -4.14
N ARG A 46 15.76 -9.15 -2.94
CA ARG A 46 14.36 -9.56 -2.73
C ARG A 46 13.42 -8.41 -3.03
N CYS A 47 12.38 -8.70 -3.77
CA CYS A 47 11.34 -7.74 -4.15
C CYS A 47 10.08 -7.97 -3.32
N PHE A 48 9.54 -6.90 -2.74
CA PHE A 48 8.35 -6.91 -1.89
C PHE A 48 7.31 -5.94 -2.43
N LEU A 49 6.08 -6.41 -2.62
CA LEU A 49 4.93 -5.54 -2.86
C LEU A 49 4.47 -4.97 -1.52
N CYS A 50 4.24 -3.66 -1.41
CA CYS A 50 3.78 -2.99 -0.19
C CYS A 50 2.63 -2.03 -0.52
N THR A 51 1.38 -2.50 -0.46
CA THR A 51 0.21 -1.81 -0.99
C THR A 51 -0.93 -1.66 0.00
N GLY A 52 -1.77 -0.64 -0.20
CA GLY A 52 -3.05 -0.50 0.47
C GLY A 52 -4.13 -1.47 -0.02
N ARG A 53 -3.94 -2.10 -1.18
CA ARG A 53 -4.90 -3.06 -1.73
C ARG A 53 -4.95 -4.35 -0.91
N SER A 54 -6.11 -5.02 -0.91
CA SER A 54 -6.23 -6.40 -0.40
C SER A 54 -5.69 -7.41 -1.43
N PRO A 55 -5.33 -8.64 -1.01
CA PRO A 55 -4.91 -9.70 -1.92
C PRO A 55 -5.90 -9.98 -3.06
N SER A 56 -7.20 -9.84 -2.79
CA SER A 56 -8.26 -10.04 -3.79
C SER A 56 -8.36 -8.95 -4.85
N LEU A 57 -7.54 -7.91 -4.78
CA LEU A 57 -7.54 -6.74 -5.67
C LEU A 57 -6.19 -6.53 -6.36
N LEU A 58 -5.43 -7.62 -6.58
CA LEU A 58 -4.07 -7.59 -7.15
C LEU A 58 -3.96 -8.33 -8.49
N ASP A 59 -5.06 -8.55 -9.20
CA ASP A 59 -5.08 -9.32 -10.45
C ASP A 59 -4.24 -8.67 -11.58
N ASP A 60 -3.99 -7.36 -11.48
CA ASP A 60 -3.21 -6.55 -12.41
C ASP A 60 -1.71 -6.44 -12.06
N VAL A 61 -1.28 -7.04 -10.93
CA VAL A 61 0.12 -7.03 -10.47
C VAL A 61 0.78 -8.40 -10.74
N PRO A 62 1.98 -8.45 -11.34
CA PRO A 62 2.71 -9.71 -11.60
C PRO A 62 3.31 -10.27 -10.29
N LEU A 63 2.47 -10.92 -9.46
CA LEU A 63 2.84 -11.39 -8.12
C LEU A 63 4.00 -12.37 -8.10
N GLU A 64 4.25 -13.09 -9.19
CA GLU A 64 5.39 -14.01 -9.35
C GLU A 64 6.76 -13.31 -9.33
N LEU A 65 6.78 -11.98 -9.48
CA LEU A 65 8.01 -11.18 -9.39
C LEU A 65 8.34 -10.74 -7.95
N PHE A 66 7.47 -11.03 -6.98
CA PHE A 66 7.65 -10.63 -5.59
C PHE A 66 7.90 -11.84 -4.68
N ASP A 67 8.79 -11.67 -3.70
CA ASP A 67 9.12 -12.68 -2.69
C ASP A 67 8.08 -12.71 -1.56
N ALA A 68 7.41 -11.58 -1.31
CA ALA A 68 6.27 -11.47 -0.40
C ALA A 68 5.41 -10.24 -0.74
N CYS A 69 4.16 -10.27 -0.28
CA CYS A 69 3.20 -9.20 -0.42
C CYS A 69 2.79 -8.68 0.98
N LEU A 70 2.90 -7.37 1.17
CA LEU A 70 2.49 -6.62 2.33
C LEU A 70 1.26 -5.83 1.93
N THR A 71 0.08 -6.40 2.17
CA THR A 71 -1.20 -5.90 1.70
C THR A 71 -1.97 -5.20 2.80
N MET A 72 -3.01 -4.46 2.41
CA MET A 72 -3.85 -3.67 3.33
C MET A 72 -2.97 -2.80 4.25
N SER A 73 -2.05 -2.04 3.60
CA SER A 73 -1.07 -1.16 4.27
C SER A 73 -0.22 -1.90 5.33
N GLY A 74 0.21 -3.14 5.01
CA GLY A 74 1.05 -3.94 5.90
C GLY A 74 0.29 -4.66 7.02
N GLN A 75 -1.05 -4.68 7.02
CA GLN A 75 -1.82 -5.39 8.03
C GLN A 75 -1.89 -6.90 7.78
N TYR A 76 -1.72 -7.32 6.54
CA TYR A 76 -1.71 -8.73 6.16
C TYR A 76 -0.55 -8.99 5.21
N CYS A 77 0.46 -9.72 5.70
CA CYS A 77 1.69 -9.99 4.96
C CYS A 77 1.87 -11.49 4.75
N TYR A 78 2.16 -11.88 3.51
CA TYR A 78 2.30 -13.29 3.14
C TYR A 78 3.41 -13.51 2.10
N ALA A 79 3.96 -14.74 2.08
CA ALA A 79 4.94 -15.23 1.13
C ALA A 79 4.48 -16.60 0.62
N GLY A 80 4.07 -16.69 -0.65
CA GLY A 80 3.34 -17.86 -1.14
C GLY A 80 2.08 -18.08 -0.30
N ASP A 81 1.91 -19.28 0.26
CA ASP A 81 0.74 -19.62 1.09
C ASP A 81 0.96 -19.31 2.59
N GLU A 82 2.14 -18.85 2.99
CA GLU A 82 2.46 -18.60 4.41
C GLU A 82 2.18 -17.14 4.79
N VAL A 83 1.25 -16.94 5.72
CA VAL A 83 1.00 -15.64 6.36
C VAL A 83 1.97 -15.46 7.52
N PHE A 84 2.76 -14.38 7.51
CA PHE A 84 3.74 -14.10 8.56
C PHE A 84 3.40 -12.84 9.41
N LEU A 85 2.44 -12.04 8.98
CA LEU A 85 1.85 -10.95 9.76
C LEU A 85 0.34 -10.90 9.50
N SER A 86 -0.45 -10.86 10.57
CA SER A 86 -1.90 -10.73 10.53
C SER A 86 -2.33 -9.82 11.68
N ASN A 87 -2.82 -8.62 11.34
CA ASN A 87 -3.18 -7.57 12.30
C ASN A 87 -4.56 -6.99 11.93
N PRO A 88 -5.67 -7.72 12.25
CA PRO A 88 -7.01 -7.24 11.96
C PRO A 88 -7.42 -6.10 12.88
N ILE A 89 -8.40 -5.30 12.43
CA ILE A 89 -9.05 -4.25 13.21
C ILE A 89 -9.71 -4.86 14.45
N ASP A 90 -9.58 -4.14 15.57
CA ASP A 90 -10.21 -4.53 16.85
C ASP A 90 -11.72 -4.73 16.70
N ARG A 91 -12.24 -5.76 17.36
CA ARG A 91 -13.65 -6.15 17.25
C ARG A 91 -14.61 -5.11 17.83
N ASP A 92 -14.20 -4.37 18.86
CA ASP A 92 -15.06 -3.37 19.48
C ASP A 92 -15.12 -2.12 18.57
N ASP A 93 -14.00 -1.70 17.99
CA ASP A 93 -13.96 -0.64 16.98
C ASP A 93 -14.79 -1.02 15.74
N MET A 94 -14.69 -2.28 15.28
CA MET A 94 -15.48 -2.76 14.16
C MET A 94 -16.99 -2.71 14.44
N ARG A 95 -17.43 -3.03 15.66
CA ARG A 95 -18.85 -2.90 16.06
C ARG A 95 -19.33 -1.45 15.96
N GLN A 96 -18.50 -0.48 16.37
CA GLN A 96 -18.84 0.93 16.27
C GLN A 96 -18.97 1.38 14.81
N VAL A 97 -18.02 0.98 13.97
CA VAL A 97 -18.07 1.27 12.52
C VAL A 97 -19.35 0.70 11.90
N VAL A 98 -19.63 -0.59 12.13
CA VAL A 98 -20.84 -1.26 11.58
C VAL A 98 -22.12 -0.60 12.07
N ALA A 99 -22.17 -0.14 13.32
CA ALA A 99 -23.35 0.58 13.85
C ALA A 99 -23.58 1.89 13.09
N GLN A 100 -22.54 2.74 12.94
CA GLN A 100 -22.65 4.02 12.24
C GLN A 100 -22.97 3.88 10.75
N VAL A 101 -22.33 2.90 10.07
CA VAL A 101 -22.61 2.60 8.65
C VAL A 101 -24.06 2.10 8.49
N SER A 102 -24.56 1.27 9.43
CA SER A 102 -25.95 0.80 9.41
C SER A 102 -26.97 1.94 9.64
N GLU A 103 -26.55 3.02 10.30
CA GLU A 103 -27.34 4.25 10.47
C GLU A 103 -27.25 5.17 9.23
N GLY A 104 -26.47 4.81 8.21
CA GLY A 104 -26.30 5.59 6.98
C GLY A 104 -25.47 6.85 7.16
N ARG A 105 -24.56 6.89 8.14
CA ARG A 105 -23.72 8.07 8.38
C ARG A 105 -22.64 8.27 7.32
N TYR A 106 -22.08 7.18 6.79
CA TYR A 106 -21.07 7.15 5.74
C TYR A 106 -20.99 5.75 5.13
N GLU A 107 -20.32 5.67 3.97
CA GLU A 107 -20.03 4.39 3.32
C GLU A 107 -18.58 3.97 3.56
N VAL A 108 -18.36 2.65 3.49
CA VAL A 108 -17.05 2.03 3.75
C VAL A 108 -16.80 0.88 2.78
N LEU A 109 -15.59 0.80 2.27
CA LEU A 109 -15.04 -0.43 1.68
C LEU A 109 -14.36 -1.22 2.80
N PHE A 110 -14.87 -2.41 3.09
CA PHE A 110 -14.28 -3.35 4.04
C PHE A 110 -13.31 -4.27 3.30
N MET A 111 -12.08 -4.38 3.80
CA MET A 111 -11.04 -5.20 3.18
C MET A 111 -10.69 -6.42 4.03
N GLU A 112 -10.90 -7.59 3.46
CA GLU A 112 -10.45 -8.89 3.96
C GLU A 112 -9.56 -9.58 2.92
N PRO A 113 -8.71 -10.57 3.29
CA PRO A 113 -7.75 -11.15 2.35
C PRO A 113 -8.37 -11.84 1.14
N SER A 114 -9.49 -12.53 1.34
CA SER A 114 -10.13 -13.33 0.28
C SER A 114 -11.18 -12.57 -0.52
N ASP A 115 -11.64 -11.43 0.00
CA ASP A 115 -12.71 -10.64 -0.63
C ASP A 115 -12.71 -9.22 -0.04
N SER A 116 -13.24 -8.26 -0.79
CA SER A 116 -13.49 -6.90 -0.32
C SER A 116 -14.90 -6.53 -0.71
N PHE A 117 -15.61 -5.81 0.16
CA PHE A 117 -17.00 -5.47 -0.08
C PHE A 117 -17.34 -4.04 0.36
N LEU A 118 -18.24 -3.43 -0.37
CA LEU A 118 -18.72 -2.07 -0.13
C LEU A 118 -19.99 -2.11 0.73
N SER A 119 -20.16 -1.16 1.64
CA SER A 119 -21.39 -1.00 2.42
C SER A 119 -22.54 -0.46 1.59
N GLY A 120 -22.26 0.40 0.62
CA GLY A 120 -23.23 1.06 -0.25
C GLY A 120 -22.56 2.02 -1.21
N HIS A 121 -23.33 2.63 -2.11
CA HIS A 121 -22.86 3.62 -3.07
C HIS A 121 -22.97 5.04 -2.52
N SER A 122 -21.95 5.85 -2.77
CA SER A 122 -21.95 7.30 -2.56
C SER A 122 -21.09 7.98 -3.64
N ILE A 123 -21.24 9.29 -3.80
CA ILE A 123 -20.43 10.04 -4.77
C ILE A 123 -18.92 9.85 -4.52
N LEU A 124 -18.50 9.82 -3.26
CA LEU A 124 -17.08 9.64 -2.92
C LEU A 124 -16.62 8.20 -3.17
N ALA A 125 -17.44 7.21 -2.80
CA ALA A 125 -17.15 5.80 -3.05
C ALA A 125 -17.03 5.51 -4.55
N ASP A 126 -18.03 5.93 -5.33
CA ASP A 126 -18.08 5.68 -6.77
C ASP A 126 -16.89 6.33 -7.50
N ARG A 127 -16.53 7.59 -7.14
CA ARG A 127 -15.35 8.27 -7.69
C ARG A 127 -14.04 7.56 -7.33
N ALA A 128 -13.92 7.07 -6.11
CA ALA A 128 -12.72 6.36 -5.67
C ALA A 128 -12.54 5.04 -6.43
N LEU A 129 -13.60 4.26 -6.56
CA LEU A 129 -13.60 2.98 -7.28
C LEU A 129 -13.34 3.18 -8.78
N GLU A 130 -13.95 4.19 -9.40
CA GLU A 130 -13.72 4.52 -10.81
C GLU A 130 -12.26 4.92 -11.05
N ALA A 131 -11.69 5.79 -10.21
CA ALA A 131 -10.31 6.23 -10.32
C ALA A 131 -9.29 5.08 -10.18
N ALA A 132 -9.61 4.06 -9.36
CA ALA A 132 -8.78 2.87 -9.18
C ALA A 132 -9.13 1.73 -10.16
N ASN A 133 -10.08 1.92 -11.07
CA ASN A 133 -10.61 0.88 -11.96
C ASN A 133 -11.05 -0.40 -11.20
N MET A 134 -11.65 -0.22 -10.03
CA MET A 134 -12.04 -1.31 -9.13
C MET A 134 -13.54 -1.61 -9.20
N HIS A 135 -13.86 -2.90 -9.23
CA HIS A 135 -15.23 -3.41 -9.16
C HIS A 135 -15.44 -4.19 -7.88
N VAL A 136 -16.18 -3.60 -6.95
CA VAL A 136 -16.45 -4.20 -5.63
C VAL A 136 -17.94 -4.34 -5.43
N ARG A 137 -18.37 -5.48 -4.89
CA ARG A 137 -19.80 -5.77 -4.62
C ARG A 137 -20.26 -5.05 -3.35
N VAL A 138 -21.51 -4.63 -3.35
CA VAL A 138 -22.19 -4.20 -2.14
C VAL A 138 -22.69 -5.43 -1.38
N GLU A 139 -22.36 -5.53 -0.10
CA GLU A 139 -22.74 -6.63 0.78
C GLU A 139 -23.29 -6.09 2.11
N PRO A 140 -24.06 -6.90 2.85
CA PRO A 140 -24.56 -6.48 4.15
C PRO A 140 -23.43 -6.16 5.13
N VAL A 141 -23.42 -4.94 5.69
CA VAL A 141 -22.34 -4.45 6.59
C VAL A 141 -22.11 -5.35 7.81
N LYS A 142 -23.13 -6.08 8.28
CA LYS A 142 -23.02 -7.03 9.39
C LYS A 142 -22.05 -8.16 9.13
N ARG A 143 -21.72 -8.46 7.85
CA ARG A 143 -20.68 -9.41 7.46
C ARG A 143 -19.34 -9.09 8.12
N ALA A 144 -19.02 -7.81 8.32
CA ALA A 144 -17.78 -7.38 8.95
C ALA A 144 -17.64 -7.80 10.43
N LEU A 145 -18.75 -8.14 11.11
CA LEU A 145 -18.73 -8.61 12.50
C LEU A 145 -18.28 -10.07 12.63
N ASP A 146 -18.41 -10.85 11.56
CA ASP A 146 -18.09 -12.28 11.53
C ASP A 146 -16.76 -12.57 10.82
N ARG A 147 -16.05 -11.53 10.36
CA ARG A 147 -14.83 -11.63 9.59
C ARG A 147 -13.70 -10.83 10.22
N ASP A 148 -12.47 -11.17 9.89
CA ASP A 148 -11.30 -10.36 10.21
C ASP A 148 -11.12 -9.34 9.10
N ILE A 149 -11.37 -8.07 9.42
CA ILE A 149 -11.21 -6.92 8.54
C ILE A 149 -9.88 -6.25 8.89
N TYR A 150 -9.07 -5.95 7.90
CA TYR A 150 -7.71 -5.44 8.10
C TYR A 150 -7.55 -3.96 7.79
N GLN A 151 -8.35 -3.45 6.87
CA GLN A 151 -8.35 -2.04 6.47
C GLN A 151 -9.74 -1.64 6.02
N LEU A 152 -10.06 -0.36 6.18
CA LEU A 152 -11.25 0.27 5.62
C LEU A 152 -10.81 1.43 4.70
N ASN A 153 -11.55 1.65 3.59
CA ASN A 153 -11.59 2.98 3.00
C ASN A 153 -12.89 3.65 3.47
N VAL A 154 -12.76 4.72 4.21
CA VAL A 154 -13.88 5.48 4.79
C VAL A 154 -14.18 6.64 3.85
N PHE A 155 -15.37 6.62 3.24
CA PHE A 155 -15.79 7.63 2.25
C PHE A 155 -16.46 8.82 2.95
N LEU A 156 -15.62 9.60 3.64
CA LEU A 156 -15.98 10.86 4.27
C LEU A 156 -15.05 11.97 3.78
N PRO A 157 -15.53 13.21 3.66
CA PRO A 157 -14.65 14.35 3.45
C PRO A 157 -13.81 14.63 4.72
N PRO A 158 -12.71 15.38 4.62
CA PRO A 158 -11.83 15.66 5.78
C PRO A 158 -12.58 16.25 6.99
N GLU A 159 -13.52 17.13 6.77
CA GLU A 159 -14.34 17.78 7.80
C GLU A 159 -15.38 16.88 8.46
N GLY A 160 -15.60 15.68 7.92
CA GLY A 160 -16.56 14.70 8.46
C GLY A 160 -15.92 13.56 9.24
N MET A 161 -14.57 13.54 9.35
CA MET A 161 -13.85 12.41 9.96
C MET A 161 -14.10 12.24 11.46
N ASP A 162 -14.44 13.30 12.16
CA ASP A 162 -14.82 13.28 13.59
C ASP A 162 -15.97 12.32 13.90
N VAL A 163 -16.82 12.02 12.92
CA VAL A 163 -17.93 11.06 13.06
C VAL A 163 -17.40 9.68 13.42
N ILE A 164 -16.37 9.17 12.74
CA ILE A 164 -15.77 7.87 13.01
C ILE A 164 -14.70 7.96 14.10
N GLU A 165 -13.86 8.98 14.08
CA GLU A 165 -12.74 9.15 15.03
C GLU A 165 -13.21 9.26 16.50
N SER A 166 -14.42 9.77 16.74
CA SER A 166 -14.99 9.89 18.08
C SER A 166 -15.41 8.56 18.72
N VAL A 167 -15.53 7.48 17.96
CA VAL A 167 -16.08 6.20 18.45
C VAL A 167 -15.13 5.03 18.36
N VAL A 168 -14.01 5.15 17.62
CA VAL A 168 -12.98 4.12 17.53
C VAL A 168 -11.75 4.56 18.30
N HIS A 169 -11.05 3.60 18.95
CA HIS A 169 -9.98 3.91 19.91
C HIS A 169 -8.62 3.27 19.53
N ASN A 170 -8.64 2.18 18.76
CA ASN A 170 -7.46 1.41 18.38
C ASN A 170 -7.17 1.51 16.88
N MET A 171 -7.68 2.54 16.22
CA MET A 171 -7.48 2.79 14.80
C MET A 171 -6.71 4.07 14.55
N LYS A 172 -5.97 4.10 13.45
CA LYS A 172 -5.39 5.31 12.87
C LYS A 172 -5.94 5.54 11.47
N PHE A 173 -5.87 6.79 11.04
CA PHE A 173 -6.37 7.24 9.75
C PHE A 173 -5.26 7.89 8.94
N THR A 174 -5.20 7.57 7.66
CA THR A 174 -4.30 8.24 6.71
C THR A 174 -5.10 8.68 5.50
N ARG A 175 -4.82 9.89 4.99
CA ARG A 175 -5.52 10.42 3.82
C ARG A 175 -4.53 10.84 2.75
N TRP A 176 -4.59 10.18 1.61
CA TRP A 176 -3.85 10.50 0.41
C TRP A 176 -4.76 10.76 -0.80
N SER A 177 -6.07 10.47 -0.65
CA SER A 177 -7.10 10.72 -1.63
C SER A 177 -8.11 11.77 -1.15
N PRO A 178 -8.62 12.65 -2.01
CA PRO A 178 -9.73 13.54 -1.64
C PRO A 178 -11.04 12.78 -1.35
N ASN A 179 -11.18 11.55 -1.84
CA ASN A 179 -12.42 10.80 -1.81
C ASN A 179 -12.58 9.91 -0.56
N PHE A 180 -11.48 9.52 0.10
CA PHE A 180 -11.51 8.63 1.26
C PHE A 180 -10.32 8.82 2.20
N ALA A 181 -10.43 8.25 3.38
CA ALA A 181 -9.32 7.97 4.27
C ALA A 181 -9.16 6.46 4.47
N ASP A 182 -7.93 5.97 4.48
CA ASP A 182 -7.60 4.65 4.97
C ASP A 182 -7.73 4.63 6.50
N ALA A 183 -8.39 3.61 7.02
CA ALA A 183 -8.51 3.37 8.46
C ALA A 183 -8.02 1.95 8.75
N MET A 184 -7.12 1.82 9.72
CA MET A 184 -6.43 0.57 10.04
C MET A 184 -6.05 0.52 11.52
N PRO A 185 -5.63 -0.63 12.07
CA PRO A 185 -5.12 -0.73 13.44
C PRO A 185 -4.02 0.31 13.73
N ALA A 186 -4.09 0.97 14.88
CA ALA A 186 -3.16 2.04 15.25
C ALA A 186 -1.69 1.59 15.32
N ASN A 187 -1.46 0.30 15.67
CA ASN A 187 -0.14 -0.33 15.73
C ASN A 187 0.33 -0.91 14.39
N GLY A 188 -0.42 -0.69 13.31
CA GLY A 188 -0.10 -1.18 11.97
C GLY A 188 0.48 -0.10 11.07
N GLY A 189 0.39 -0.31 9.75
CA GLY A 189 0.86 0.60 8.70
C GLY A 189 1.94 -0.03 7.83
N LYS A 190 2.29 0.62 6.72
CA LYS A 190 3.31 0.10 5.79
C LYS A 190 4.65 -0.17 6.47
N ALA A 191 5.04 0.65 7.48
CA ALA A 191 6.27 0.43 8.25
C ALA A 191 6.24 -0.92 8.98
N ALA A 192 5.15 -1.27 9.65
CA ALA A 192 5.04 -2.54 10.38
C ALA A 192 5.19 -3.76 9.43
N GLY A 193 4.60 -3.69 8.23
CA GLY A 193 4.77 -4.70 7.20
C GLY A 193 6.23 -4.80 6.72
N VAL A 194 6.89 -3.67 6.45
CA VAL A 194 8.30 -3.61 6.05
C VAL A 194 9.21 -4.21 7.13
N GLU A 195 9.03 -3.81 8.39
CA GLU A 195 9.79 -4.32 9.53
C GLU A 195 9.62 -5.84 9.68
N ALA A 196 8.38 -6.35 9.56
CA ALA A 196 8.11 -7.78 9.61
C ALA A 196 8.78 -8.55 8.47
N ALA A 197 8.78 -8.01 7.25
CA ALA A 197 9.47 -8.61 6.11
C ALA A 197 10.98 -8.58 6.30
N LEU A 198 11.57 -7.46 6.71
CA LEU A 198 13.00 -7.34 6.97
C LEU A 198 13.46 -8.33 8.06
N ALA A 199 12.70 -8.43 9.16
CA ALA A 199 12.99 -9.38 10.24
C ALA A 199 12.92 -10.84 9.75
N ARG A 200 11.88 -11.19 8.97
CA ARG A 200 11.71 -12.54 8.41
C ARG A 200 12.89 -12.98 7.54
N TYR A 201 13.42 -12.07 6.73
CA TYR A 201 14.47 -12.38 5.77
C TYR A 201 15.89 -12.05 6.28
N GLY A 202 16.03 -11.57 7.53
CA GLY A 202 17.32 -11.23 8.13
C GLY A 202 18.05 -10.13 7.35
N ILE A 203 17.32 -9.07 6.97
CA ILE A 203 17.82 -7.93 6.22
C ILE A 203 17.75 -6.69 7.12
N ALA A 204 18.83 -5.92 7.16
CA ALA A 204 18.86 -4.69 7.94
C ALA A 204 18.14 -3.54 7.16
N PRO A 205 17.51 -2.56 7.85
CA PRO A 205 16.90 -1.43 7.19
C PRO A 205 17.80 -0.68 6.21
N ASP A 206 19.09 -0.53 6.53
CA ASP A 206 20.08 0.15 5.69
C ASP A 206 20.53 -0.66 4.45
N GLU A 207 20.10 -1.92 4.32
CA GLU A 207 20.22 -2.78 3.14
C GLU A 207 18.94 -2.80 2.28
N ALA A 208 17.97 -1.96 2.60
CA ALA A 208 16.66 -1.90 1.93
C ALA A 208 16.42 -0.57 1.23
N ILE A 209 15.72 -0.64 0.09
CA ILE A 209 15.21 0.52 -0.65
C ILE A 209 13.69 0.45 -0.74
N ALA A 210 13.03 1.60 -0.89
CA ALA A 210 11.58 1.65 -1.10
C ALA A 210 11.22 2.66 -2.21
N PHE A 211 10.23 2.29 -3.02
CA PHE A 211 9.63 3.10 -4.07
C PHE A 211 8.18 3.39 -3.73
N GLY A 212 7.75 4.64 -3.87
CA GLY A 212 6.39 5.07 -3.62
C GLY A 212 6.08 6.43 -4.24
N ASP A 213 4.82 6.81 -4.30
CA ASP A 213 4.38 8.11 -4.83
C ASP A 213 3.35 8.80 -3.93
N GLY A 214 2.74 8.08 -2.98
CA GLY A 214 1.68 8.56 -2.12
C GLY A 214 2.12 9.01 -0.73
N GLY A 215 1.29 9.82 -0.06
CA GLY A 215 1.52 10.21 1.34
C GLY A 215 1.47 9.03 2.32
N ASN A 216 0.77 7.94 1.97
CA ASN A 216 0.72 6.70 2.73
C ASN A 216 2.05 5.91 2.69
N ASP A 217 2.99 6.27 1.79
CA ASP A 217 4.33 5.68 1.71
C ASP A 217 5.32 6.29 2.71
N ALA A 218 4.99 7.40 3.35
CA ALA A 218 5.90 8.08 4.27
C ALA A 218 6.42 7.14 5.38
N GLU A 219 5.55 6.27 5.91
CA GLU A 219 5.94 5.27 6.91
C GLU A 219 6.90 4.22 6.33
N MET A 220 6.66 3.76 5.09
CA MET A 220 7.53 2.82 4.39
C MET A 220 8.90 3.46 4.10
N PHE A 221 8.94 4.73 3.68
CA PHE A 221 10.18 5.46 3.43
C PHE A 221 11.03 5.60 4.69
N ALA A 222 10.40 5.83 5.85
CA ALA A 222 11.10 5.94 7.13
C ALA A 222 11.67 4.60 7.63
N ALA A 223 11.15 3.46 7.17
CA ALA A 223 11.54 2.12 7.60
C ALA A 223 12.72 1.54 6.82
N VAL A 224 13.24 2.23 5.80
CA VAL A 224 14.34 1.75 4.94
C VAL A 224 15.51 2.72 4.89
N GLY A 225 16.69 2.23 4.51
CA GLY A 225 17.91 3.06 4.42
C GLY A 225 17.93 4.00 3.21
N THR A 226 17.17 3.72 2.15
CA THR A 226 17.10 4.58 0.97
C THR A 226 15.67 4.60 0.44
N SER A 227 15.06 5.78 0.42
CA SER A 227 13.72 6.01 -0.09
C SER A 227 13.76 6.74 -1.44
N ILE A 228 12.86 6.38 -2.35
CA ILE A 228 12.82 6.88 -3.72
C ILE A 228 11.38 7.26 -4.06
N ALA A 229 11.12 8.54 -4.24
CA ALA A 229 9.82 9.00 -4.74
C ALA A 229 9.76 8.86 -6.26
N MET A 230 8.60 8.46 -6.77
CA MET A 230 8.31 8.47 -8.19
C MET A 230 8.17 9.92 -8.71
N GLY A 231 8.47 10.12 -9.99
CA GLY A 231 8.38 11.44 -10.63
C GLY A 231 6.97 12.03 -10.64
N ASN A 232 5.94 11.20 -10.64
CA ASN A 232 4.53 11.58 -10.51
C ASN A 232 4.08 11.92 -9.08
N ALA A 233 4.89 11.65 -8.05
CA ALA A 233 4.56 11.97 -6.66
C ALA A 233 4.39 13.48 -6.44
N ALA A 234 3.55 13.85 -5.47
CA ALA A 234 3.40 15.24 -5.05
C ALA A 234 4.71 15.79 -4.43
N ALA A 235 4.91 17.11 -4.50
CA ALA A 235 6.12 17.75 -3.98
C ALA A 235 6.40 17.40 -2.51
N ALA A 236 5.38 17.39 -1.66
CA ALA A 236 5.49 17.03 -0.25
C ALA A 236 5.98 15.60 -0.03
N VAL A 237 5.63 14.65 -0.90
CA VAL A 237 6.12 13.27 -0.85
C VAL A 237 7.59 13.20 -1.27
N LYS A 238 7.97 13.91 -2.33
CA LYS A 238 9.35 13.99 -2.82
C LYS A 238 10.32 14.53 -1.78
N GLU A 239 9.87 15.48 -0.96
CA GLU A 239 10.66 16.06 0.15
C GLU A 239 10.98 15.06 1.27
N LEU A 240 10.21 13.97 1.40
CA LEU A 240 10.40 12.92 2.40
C LEU A 240 11.46 11.87 1.99
N THR A 241 11.95 11.91 0.75
CA THR A 241 12.74 10.82 0.18
C THR A 241 14.19 11.20 -0.10
N THR A 242 15.05 10.18 -0.09
CA THR A 242 16.48 10.32 -0.41
C THR A 242 16.70 10.72 -1.86
N TYR A 243 15.91 10.14 -2.76
CA TYR A 243 15.99 10.38 -4.21
C TYR A 243 14.60 10.54 -4.83
N VAL A 244 14.58 11.20 -5.98
CA VAL A 244 13.42 11.28 -6.85
C VAL A 244 13.81 10.68 -8.21
N THR A 245 13.03 9.71 -8.69
CA THR A 245 13.20 9.12 -10.01
C THR A 245 12.23 9.75 -11.03
N ASP A 246 12.19 9.19 -12.23
CA ASP A 246 11.24 9.58 -13.27
C ASP A 246 9.82 9.03 -12.92
N SER A 247 8.78 9.42 -13.68
CA SER A 247 7.42 8.95 -13.40
C SER A 247 7.26 7.46 -13.71
N VAL A 248 6.16 6.87 -13.23
CA VAL A 248 5.82 5.48 -13.56
C VAL A 248 5.69 5.29 -15.08
N ASP A 249 5.21 6.30 -15.80
CA ASP A 249 5.04 6.30 -17.27
C ASP A 249 6.34 6.57 -18.04
N ASP A 250 7.41 7.03 -17.35
CA ASP A 250 8.71 7.37 -17.91
C ASP A 250 9.81 6.42 -17.41
N ASP A 251 9.50 5.14 -17.24
CA ASP A 251 10.44 4.09 -16.80
C ASP A 251 11.08 4.33 -15.42
N GLY A 252 10.38 5.00 -14.49
CA GLY A 252 10.95 5.52 -13.24
C GLY A 252 11.67 4.47 -12.40
N ILE A 253 11.09 3.28 -12.19
CA ILE A 253 11.74 2.20 -11.42
C ILE A 253 12.99 1.69 -12.13
N TYR A 254 12.90 1.44 -13.43
CA TYR A 254 14.04 1.00 -14.23
C TYR A 254 15.20 2.00 -14.16
N ASN A 255 14.91 3.27 -14.39
CA ASN A 255 15.92 4.35 -14.36
C ASN A 255 16.57 4.49 -12.98
N ALA A 256 15.80 4.34 -11.89
CA ALA A 256 16.35 4.34 -10.53
C ALA A 256 17.29 3.16 -10.29
N CYS A 257 16.91 1.96 -10.72
CA CYS A 257 17.74 0.77 -10.60
C CYS A 257 19.07 0.90 -11.36
N VAL A 258 19.04 1.46 -12.58
CA VAL A 258 20.27 1.78 -13.34
C VAL A 258 21.16 2.78 -12.59
N ARG A 259 20.56 3.82 -11.97
CA ARG A 259 21.30 4.85 -11.19
C ARG A 259 21.88 4.27 -9.89
N LEU A 260 21.25 3.28 -9.29
CA LEU A 260 21.73 2.58 -8.07
C LEU A 260 22.80 1.52 -8.39
N GLY A 261 22.89 1.06 -9.65
CA GLY A 261 23.87 0.09 -10.10
C GLY A 261 23.56 -1.40 -9.91
N PRO A 262 22.42 -1.83 -9.34
CA PRO A 262 22.11 -3.27 -9.31
C PRO A 262 21.68 -3.84 -10.67
N ILE A 263 21.40 -2.96 -11.66
CA ILE A 263 21.11 -3.33 -13.03
C ILE A 263 22.18 -2.66 -13.91
N ALA A 264 23.17 -3.43 -14.33
CA ALA A 264 24.18 -2.99 -15.31
C ALA A 264 23.89 -3.63 -16.68
#